data_d62530a93ad64432833beb19ae81275b
#
_entry.id   d62530a93ad64432833beb19ae81275b
#
_cell.length_a   1.000
_cell.length_b   1.000
_cell.length_c   1.000
_cell.angle_alpha   90.00
_cell.angle_beta   90.00
_cell.angle_gamma   90.00
#
_symmetry.space_group_name_H-M   'P 1'
#
loop_
_entity.id
_entity.type
_entity.pdbx_description
1 polymer ?
#
loop_
_entity_poly.entity_id
_entity_poly.type
_entity_poly.pdbx_seq_one_letter_code
_entity_poly.pdbx_strand_id
1 'polypeptide(L)'
;CIGRKFVERYYDSFNFGALLYTGDCETAFSSCADHTSLLPLPLYDPVVMESEANGFVVSVEGETIFSTQTEKDIRNILEESICLASQMTSLRIGDFVAVELAAVAPIASRKDNAKTFRTEFCENKTYDIKIVF
;
A
#
# COMPACT_ATOMS: atom_id res chain seq x y z
N CYS A 1 12.01 15.75 -12.52
CA CYS A 1 10.77 15.94 -11.72
C CYS A 1 9.54 15.70 -12.61
N ILE A 2 8.61 14.89 -12.14
CA ILE A 2 7.34 14.62 -12.82
C ILE A 2 6.34 15.67 -12.34
N GLY A 3 5.79 16.44 -13.29
CA GLY A 3 4.74 17.43 -12.99
C GLY A 3 3.37 16.77 -12.83
N ARG A 4 2.56 17.24 -11.87
CA ARG A 4 1.22 16.71 -11.55
C ARG A 4 0.33 16.53 -12.79
N LYS A 5 0.40 17.46 -13.74
CA LYS A 5 -0.39 17.44 -14.98
C LYS A 5 -0.08 16.23 -15.89
N PHE A 6 1.08 15.60 -15.71
CA PHE A 6 1.55 14.54 -16.61
C PHE A 6 1.81 13.23 -15.89
N VAL A 7 1.56 13.15 -14.60
CA VAL A 7 1.93 12.01 -13.75
C VAL A 7 1.33 10.69 -14.23
N GLU A 8 0.11 10.69 -14.73
CA GLU A 8 -0.58 9.52 -15.27
C GLU A 8 0.16 8.81 -16.41
N ARG A 9 1.12 9.48 -17.04
CA ARG A 9 1.98 8.90 -18.10
C ARG A 9 3.17 8.13 -17.57
N TYR A 10 3.39 8.15 -16.27
CA TYR A 10 4.59 7.63 -15.62
C TYR A 10 4.33 6.44 -14.71
N TYR A 11 3.09 5.98 -14.60
CA TYR A 11 2.78 4.72 -13.93
C TYR A 11 1.73 3.94 -14.73
N ASP A 12 2.01 2.65 -14.92
CA ASP A 12 1.18 1.76 -15.74
C ASP A 12 0.26 0.87 -14.91
N SER A 13 0.60 0.68 -13.65
CA SER A 13 -0.13 -0.24 -12.78
C SER A 13 0.02 0.12 -11.31
N PHE A 14 -0.90 -0.39 -10.51
CA PHE A 14 -0.85 -0.29 -9.06
C PHE A 14 -1.17 -1.63 -8.40
N ASN A 15 -0.89 -1.71 -7.12
CA ASN A 15 -1.36 -2.78 -6.26
C ASN A 15 -1.53 -2.26 -4.82
N PHE A 16 -2.19 -3.05 -3.99
CA PHE A 16 -2.38 -2.79 -2.57
C PHE A 16 -1.59 -3.82 -1.77
N GLY A 17 -0.30 -3.59 -1.70
CA GLY A 17 0.63 -4.39 -0.91
C GLY A 17 0.56 -4.07 0.58
N ALA A 18 1.52 -4.58 1.31
CA ALA A 18 1.72 -4.25 2.71
C ALA A 18 3.15 -3.80 2.98
N LEU A 19 3.28 -2.77 3.79
CA LEU A 19 4.54 -2.39 4.41
C LEU A 19 4.49 -2.83 5.87
N LEU A 20 5.38 -3.74 6.23
CA LEU A 20 5.47 -4.30 7.57
C LEU A 20 6.71 -3.76 8.28
N TYR A 21 6.52 -3.18 9.44
CA TYR A 21 7.60 -2.69 10.27
C TYR A 21 7.84 -3.65 11.43
N THR A 22 9.09 -3.99 11.68
CA THR A 22 9.48 -4.88 12.78
C THR A 22 10.10 -4.09 13.93
N GLY A 23 9.65 -4.33 15.16
CA GLY A 23 10.13 -3.63 16.34
C GLY A 23 9.43 -2.30 16.59
N ASP A 24 10.11 -1.35 17.23
CA ASP A 24 9.58 -0.02 17.47
C ASP A 24 9.49 0.77 16.18
N CYS A 25 8.29 1.24 15.87
CA CYS A 25 7.99 2.04 14.66
C CYS A 25 8.74 3.37 14.60
N GLU A 26 9.41 3.76 15.67
CA GLU A 26 10.17 5.01 15.76
C GLU A 26 11.55 4.94 15.07
N THR A 27 12.02 3.75 14.71
CA THR A 27 13.29 3.62 14.00
C THR A 27 13.13 3.79 12.50
N ALA A 28 13.79 4.79 11.94
CA ALA A 28 13.78 5.13 10.51
C ALA A 28 14.18 3.97 9.58
N PHE A 29 14.75 2.91 10.10
CA PHE A 29 15.24 1.74 9.35
C PHE A 29 14.32 0.52 9.40
N SER A 30 13.21 0.58 10.10
CA SER A 30 12.28 -0.56 10.23
C SER A 30 11.74 -1.03 8.88
N SER A 31 11.48 -0.10 7.96
CA SER A 31 11.01 -0.39 6.60
C SER A 31 12.08 -0.92 5.65
N CYS A 32 13.35 -0.86 6.05
CA CYS A 32 14.48 -1.32 5.24
C CYS A 32 14.90 -2.76 5.55
N ALA A 33 14.23 -3.42 6.51
CA ALA A 33 14.51 -4.81 6.84
C ALA A 33 14.04 -5.76 5.73
N ASP A 34 14.69 -6.91 5.61
CA ASP A 34 14.29 -7.93 4.65
C ASP A 34 12.83 -8.40 4.89
N HIS A 35 12.11 -8.68 3.82
CA HIS A 35 10.73 -9.16 3.86
C HIS A 35 9.71 -8.22 4.52
N THR A 36 9.96 -6.93 4.55
CA THR A 36 9.04 -5.94 5.13
C THR A 36 8.17 -5.24 4.10
N SER A 37 8.48 -5.40 2.81
CA SER A 37 7.66 -4.85 1.72
C SER A 37 7.14 -5.99 0.86
N LEU A 38 5.81 -6.16 0.85
CA LEU A 38 5.13 -7.25 0.16
C LEU A 38 4.23 -6.69 -0.93
N LEU A 39 4.50 -7.09 -2.17
CA LEU A 39 3.72 -6.71 -3.34
C LEU A 39 3.01 -7.95 -3.89
N PRO A 40 1.69 -8.05 -3.81
CA PRO A 40 0.95 -9.16 -4.38
C PRO A 40 0.85 -9.06 -5.91
N LEU A 41 0.47 -10.16 -6.54
CA LEU A 41 0.11 -10.24 -7.95
C LEU A 41 -1.37 -10.63 -8.07
N PRO A 42 -2.06 -10.18 -9.11
CA PRO A 42 -1.59 -9.39 -10.26
C PRO A 42 -1.46 -7.90 -9.97
N LEU A 43 -0.75 -7.18 -10.83
CA LEU A 43 -0.82 -5.72 -10.90
C LEU A 43 -2.10 -5.30 -11.61
N TYR A 44 -2.69 -4.20 -11.19
CA TYR A 44 -3.95 -3.68 -11.71
C TYR A 44 -3.75 -2.41 -12.52
N ASP A 45 -4.52 -2.27 -13.59
CA ASP A 45 -4.60 -1.03 -14.37
C ASP A 45 -5.20 0.09 -13.52
N PRO A 46 -4.65 1.32 -13.56
CA PRO A 46 -5.20 2.45 -12.83
C PRO A 46 -6.66 2.76 -13.11
N VAL A 47 -7.21 2.37 -14.25
CA VAL A 47 -8.64 2.50 -14.58
C VAL A 47 -9.55 1.82 -13.56
N VAL A 48 -9.07 0.81 -12.87
CA VAL A 48 -9.82 0.12 -11.80
C VAL A 48 -10.17 1.09 -10.66
N MET A 49 -9.38 2.14 -10.46
CA MET A 49 -9.66 3.17 -9.46
C MET A 49 -10.74 4.17 -9.89
N GLU A 50 -11.30 4.05 -11.08
CA GLU A 50 -12.37 4.92 -11.59
C GLU A 50 -13.76 4.40 -11.27
N SER A 51 -13.87 3.20 -10.70
CA SER A 51 -15.16 2.61 -10.29
C SER A 51 -15.69 3.25 -9.01
N GLU A 52 -17.00 3.54 -8.98
CA GLU A 52 -17.66 4.16 -7.83
C GLU A 52 -17.67 3.27 -6.56
N ALA A 53 -17.45 1.97 -6.72
CA ALA A 53 -17.43 0.98 -5.63
C ALA A 53 -16.04 0.79 -5.00
N ASN A 54 -15.10 1.68 -5.24
CA ASN A 54 -13.73 1.56 -4.76
C ASN A 54 -13.63 1.90 -3.27
N GLY A 55 -13.49 0.88 -2.46
CA GLY A 55 -13.05 1.00 -1.07
C GLY A 55 -11.78 0.20 -0.87
N PHE A 56 -10.86 0.72 -0.09
CA PHE A 56 -9.70 -0.02 0.40
C PHE A 56 -9.92 -0.33 1.87
N VAL A 57 -9.90 -1.60 2.22
CA VAL A 57 -10.13 -2.09 3.57
C VAL A 57 -8.94 -2.93 4.01
N VAL A 58 -8.53 -2.73 5.25
CA VAL A 58 -7.49 -3.53 5.90
C VAL A 58 -8.09 -4.14 7.16
N SER A 59 -7.95 -5.45 7.31
CA SER A 59 -8.41 -6.18 8.48
C SER A 59 -7.34 -7.13 9.03
N VAL A 60 -7.39 -7.36 10.34
CA VAL A 60 -6.57 -8.34 11.05
C VAL A 60 -7.51 -9.27 11.77
N GLU A 61 -7.39 -10.59 11.52
CA GLU A 61 -8.28 -11.63 12.09
C GLU A 61 -9.78 -11.33 11.89
N GLY A 62 -10.11 -10.67 10.75
CA GLY A 62 -11.49 -10.28 10.44
C GLY A 62 -11.96 -8.96 11.06
N GLU A 63 -11.15 -8.32 11.89
CA GLU A 63 -11.45 -7.00 12.44
C GLU A 63 -10.87 -5.90 11.55
N THR A 64 -11.71 -4.99 11.08
CA THR A 64 -11.27 -3.86 10.24
C THR A 64 -10.48 -2.86 11.07
N ILE A 65 -9.22 -2.65 10.69
CA ILE A 65 -8.32 -1.67 11.33
C ILE A 65 -8.20 -0.38 10.53
N PHE A 66 -8.49 -0.41 9.23
CA PHE A 66 -8.47 0.76 8.36
C PHE A 66 -9.46 0.58 7.22
N SER A 67 -10.13 1.66 6.82
CA SER A 67 -10.93 1.69 5.61
C SER A 67 -10.93 3.09 4.99
N THR A 68 -10.98 3.15 3.66
CA THR A 68 -11.24 4.37 2.92
C THR A 68 -12.39 4.14 1.96
N GLN A 69 -13.29 5.11 1.87
CA GLN A 69 -14.52 5.00 1.07
C GLN A 69 -14.49 5.85 -0.20
N THR A 70 -13.41 6.61 -0.44
CA THR A 70 -13.36 7.55 -1.56
C THR A 70 -12.17 7.27 -2.47
N GLU A 71 -12.49 6.82 -3.65
CA GLU A 71 -11.59 6.55 -4.76
C GLU A 71 -10.71 7.73 -5.15
N LYS A 72 -11.32 8.91 -5.25
CA LYS A 72 -10.63 10.12 -5.68
C LYS A 72 -9.42 10.45 -4.82
N ASP A 73 -9.51 10.13 -3.55
CA ASP A 73 -8.45 10.42 -2.59
C ASP A 73 -7.25 9.50 -2.79
N ILE A 74 -7.49 8.21 -3.02
CA ILE A 74 -6.40 7.25 -3.24
C ILE A 74 -5.62 7.60 -4.50
N ARG A 75 -6.27 7.80 -5.61
CA ARG A 75 -5.61 8.16 -6.87
C ARG A 75 -4.82 9.46 -6.74
N ASN A 76 -5.41 10.47 -6.14
CA ASN A 76 -4.73 11.74 -5.90
C ASN A 76 -3.51 11.59 -5.00
N ILE A 77 -3.61 10.82 -3.93
CA ILE A 77 -2.50 10.54 -3.01
C ILE A 77 -1.37 9.80 -3.74
N LEU A 78 -1.69 8.77 -4.53
CA LEU A 78 -0.70 8.03 -5.32
C LEU A 78 0.03 8.93 -6.31
N GLU A 79 -0.69 9.71 -7.08
CA GLU A 79 -0.11 10.60 -8.08
C GLU A 79 0.73 11.72 -7.48
N GLU A 80 0.28 12.30 -6.37
CA GLU A 80 1.05 13.29 -5.63
C GLU A 80 2.33 12.68 -5.06
N SER A 81 2.25 11.47 -4.53
CA SER A 81 3.42 10.74 -4.01
C SER A 81 4.45 10.44 -5.09
N ILE A 82 4.03 10.08 -6.30
CA ILE A 82 4.95 9.90 -7.44
C ILE A 82 5.63 11.23 -7.80
N CYS A 83 4.88 12.32 -7.84
CA CYS A 83 5.46 13.65 -8.09
C CYS A 83 6.51 14.01 -7.04
N LEU A 84 6.20 13.82 -5.76
CA LEU A 84 7.13 14.09 -4.66
C LEU A 84 8.36 13.19 -4.71
N ALA A 85 8.17 11.89 -4.90
CA ALA A 85 9.29 10.95 -5.03
C ALA A 85 10.23 11.34 -6.17
N SER A 86 9.69 11.78 -7.31
CA SER A 86 10.47 12.22 -8.46
C SER A 86 11.30 13.51 -8.24
N GLN A 87 10.95 14.29 -7.21
CA GLN A 87 11.74 15.44 -6.80
C GLN A 87 12.95 15.04 -5.96
N MET A 88 12.86 13.94 -5.24
CA MET A 88 13.87 13.45 -4.31
C MET A 88 14.82 12.44 -4.95
N THR A 89 14.34 11.67 -5.92
CA THR A 89 15.11 10.62 -6.58
C THR A 89 14.74 10.48 -8.06
N SER A 90 15.62 9.85 -8.83
CA SER A 90 15.35 9.51 -10.22
C SER A 90 14.57 8.22 -10.29
N LEU A 91 13.32 8.30 -10.69
CA LEU A 91 12.47 7.12 -10.94
C LEU A 91 12.81 6.50 -12.30
N ARG A 92 12.84 5.18 -12.37
CA ARG A 92 13.15 4.39 -13.55
C ARG A 92 12.01 3.42 -13.85
N ILE A 93 11.98 2.89 -15.06
CA ILE A 93 11.06 1.82 -15.44
C ILE A 93 11.32 0.60 -14.53
N GLY A 94 10.27 0.10 -13.90
CA GLY A 94 10.32 -1.01 -12.96
C GLY A 94 10.43 -0.61 -11.49
N ASP A 95 10.58 0.67 -11.18
CA ASP A 95 10.52 1.14 -9.79
C ASP A 95 9.09 1.09 -9.24
N PHE A 96 9.00 0.82 -7.94
CA PHE A 96 7.74 0.89 -7.19
C PHE A 96 7.78 2.08 -6.24
N VAL A 97 6.69 2.85 -6.23
CA VAL A 97 6.46 3.89 -5.22
C VAL A 97 5.43 3.35 -4.24
N ALA A 98 5.86 3.06 -3.04
CA ALA A 98 4.97 2.62 -1.97
C ALA A 98 4.41 3.83 -1.22
N VAL A 99 3.10 3.83 -0.99
CA VAL A 99 2.38 4.93 -0.34
C VAL A 99 1.65 4.40 0.88
N GLU A 100 1.95 4.96 2.04
CA GLU A 100 1.26 4.65 3.27
C GLU A 100 -0.05 5.44 3.33
N LEU A 101 -1.17 4.74 3.41
CA LEU A 101 -2.51 5.35 3.47
C LEU A 101 -2.97 5.64 4.89
N ALA A 102 -2.33 5.04 5.89
CA ALA A 102 -2.68 5.19 7.29
C ALA A 102 -1.44 5.30 8.17
N ALA A 103 -1.63 5.81 9.39
CA ALA A 103 -0.60 5.75 10.40
C ALA A 103 -0.23 4.30 10.75
N VAL A 104 1.03 4.08 11.09
CA VAL A 104 1.52 2.76 11.52
C VAL A 104 0.75 2.29 12.76
N ALA A 105 0.28 1.05 12.73
CA ALA A 105 -0.43 0.41 13.83
C ALA A 105 0.13 -1.00 14.09
N PRO A 106 0.22 -1.43 15.34
CA PRO A 106 0.64 -2.80 15.65
C PRO A 106 -0.44 -3.79 15.19
N ILE A 107 -0.05 -4.76 14.36
CA ILE A 107 -0.96 -5.78 13.82
C ILE A 107 -0.70 -7.17 14.40
N ALA A 108 0.51 -7.45 14.85
CA ALA A 108 0.90 -8.72 15.44
C ALA A 108 2.09 -8.55 16.38
N SER A 109 2.26 -9.48 17.30
CA SER A 109 3.40 -9.57 18.22
C SER A 109 3.89 -11.00 18.33
N ARG A 110 5.09 -11.20 18.88
CA ARG A 110 5.62 -12.55 19.13
C ARG A 110 4.80 -13.40 20.11
N LYS A 111 3.86 -12.78 20.82
CA LYS A 111 2.91 -13.50 21.70
C LYS A 111 1.78 -14.14 20.90
N ASP A 112 1.55 -13.67 19.69
CA ASP A 112 0.59 -14.26 18.77
C ASP A 112 1.32 -15.37 18.00
N ASN A 113 0.85 -16.61 18.04
CA ASN A 113 1.48 -17.69 17.28
C ASN A 113 1.43 -17.44 15.77
N ALA A 114 0.30 -16.94 15.31
CA ALA A 114 0.11 -16.49 13.93
C ALA A 114 -1.07 -15.50 13.88
N LYS A 115 -1.03 -14.58 12.94
CA LYS A 115 -2.16 -13.70 12.61
C LYS A 115 -2.34 -13.57 11.11
N THR A 116 -3.60 -13.46 10.68
CA THR A 116 -3.97 -13.22 9.29
C THR A 116 -4.32 -11.75 9.10
N PHE A 117 -3.60 -11.12 8.19
CA PHE A 117 -3.81 -9.76 7.76
C PHE A 117 -4.39 -9.81 6.35
N ARG A 118 -5.50 -9.10 6.13
CA ARG A 118 -6.19 -9.03 4.83
C ARG A 118 -6.27 -7.60 4.34
N THR A 119 -5.92 -7.40 3.08
CA THR A 119 -6.23 -6.20 2.34
C THR A 119 -7.29 -6.50 1.29
N GLU A 120 -8.23 -5.60 1.11
CA GLU A 120 -9.31 -5.72 0.15
C GLU A 120 -9.49 -4.41 -0.62
N PHE A 121 -9.66 -4.52 -1.93
CA PHE A 121 -9.93 -3.41 -2.83
C PHE A 121 -11.05 -3.76 -3.79
N CYS A 122 -12.02 -2.86 -3.97
CA CYS A 122 -13.18 -3.08 -4.85
C CYS A 122 -13.95 -4.36 -4.52
N GLU A 123 -14.15 -4.68 -3.25
CA GLU A 123 -14.94 -5.82 -2.73
C GLU A 123 -14.47 -7.23 -3.19
N ASN A 124 -13.78 -7.33 -4.30
CA ASN A 124 -13.41 -8.62 -4.90
C ASN A 124 -11.91 -8.84 -5.13
N LYS A 125 -11.09 -7.84 -4.85
CA LYS A 125 -9.63 -7.94 -4.95
C LYS A 125 -9.07 -8.04 -3.55
N THR A 126 -8.70 -9.24 -3.15
CA THR A 126 -8.21 -9.52 -1.79
C THR A 126 -6.78 -10.03 -1.81
N TYR A 127 -6.05 -9.69 -0.78
CA TYR A 127 -4.72 -10.20 -0.53
C TYR A 127 -4.57 -10.56 0.94
N ASP A 128 -4.25 -11.81 1.20
CA ASP A 128 -4.07 -12.35 2.55
C ASP A 128 -2.60 -12.63 2.84
N ILE A 129 -2.14 -12.16 4.00
CA ILE A 129 -0.81 -12.45 4.53
C ILE A 129 -0.99 -13.15 5.87
N LYS A 130 -0.34 -14.30 6.04
CA LYS A 130 -0.23 -14.94 7.33
C LYS A 130 1.12 -14.61 7.95
N ILE A 131 1.09 -13.88 9.06
CA ILE A 131 2.28 -13.59 9.86
C ILE A 131 2.44 -14.72 10.87
N VAL A 132 3.61 -15.36 10.87
CA VAL A 132 3.97 -16.46 11.78
C VAL A 132 5.26 -16.07 12.51
N PHE A 133 5.30 -16.31 13.82
CA PHE A 133 6.45 -16.02 14.67
C PHE A 133 7.16 -17.29 15.13
#